data_d8a9b7a4e59efc272bd61c1af28f83d4
#
_entry.id   d8a9b7a4e59efc272bd61c1af28f83d4
#
_cell.length_a   1.000
_cell.length_b   1.000
_cell.length_c   1.000
_cell.angle_alpha   90.00
_cell.angle_beta   90.00
_cell.angle_gamma   90.00
#
_symmetry.space_group_name_H-M   'P 1'
#
loop_
_entity.id
_entity.type
_entity.pdbx_description
1 polymer ?
#
loop_
_entity_poly.entity_id
_entity_poly.type
_entity_poly.pdbx_seq_one_letter_code
_entity_poly.pdbx_strand_id
1 'polypeptide(L)'
;PYMVSFLLDNSLGAWWAARRLSEADLKNAGSEEELRRKAAIPGAPLDYLRFVRQEDGVWTPAAGTFDGWPEQLADLKTLDPCCGSGHFLVAALLMLTPMRMERDRLSARDAVDAVLRENLHGLELDQRCVELAAFALALAAWKYPGAEGYRVLPELNVACSGLSVSVAKEEWKRIGLGKRNLTIALEWMYDTFQDAPLLGSLLNPTKTDAAKLVRWEDLAPVLKEALGKEQPDEEREAAVVAQGLARASVLLSEKYHLVITNVPYLARGKQTESLKALYKKHHPVAKNDLATVFLDRCLDFCVESGTVSLVLPQNWLFLYGYRKFREKLLKSATWHLIACLGAGAFETISGEVVKAILI
;
A
#
# COMPACT_ATOMS: atom_id res chain seq x y z
N PRO A 1 -3.96 -11.36 -12.48
CA PRO A 1 -2.51 -11.60 -12.55
C PRO A 1 -1.80 -10.51 -13.35
N TYR A 2 -2.17 -10.29 -14.64
CA TYR A 2 -1.52 -9.33 -15.55
C TYR A 2 -1.31 -7.92 -14.97
N MET A 3 -2.36 -7.28 -14.43
CA MET A 3 -2.27 -5.91 -13.89
C MET A 3 -1.28 -5.81 -12.72
N VAL A 4 -1.31 -6.82 -11.84
CA VAL A 4 -0.41 -6.87 -10.68
C VAL A 4 1.05 -6.98 -11.15
N SER A 5 1.33 -7.92 -12.06
CA SER A 5 2.68 -8.09 -12.60
C SER A 5 3.15 -6.85 -13.36
N PHE A 6 2.27 -6.26 -14.20
CA PHE A 6 2.60 -5.04 -14.93
C PHE A 6 3.00 -3.88 -14.00
N LEU A 7 2.22 -3.62 -12.95
CA LEU A 7 2.52 -2.54 -12.02
C LEU A 7 3.79 -2.81 -11.20
N LEU A 8 4.01 -4.03 -10.76
CA LEU A 8 5.22 -4.40 -10.01
C LEU A 8 6.47 -4.37 -10.91
N ASP A 9 6.38 -4.88 -12.13
CA ASP A 9 7.52 -4.87 -13.07
C ASP A 9 7.93 -3.44 -13.44
N ASN A 10 6.95 -2.52 -13.59
CA ASN A 10 7.20 -1.11 -13.94
C ASN A 10 7.38 -0.19 -12.69
N SER A 11 7.51 -0.75 -11.51
CA SER A 11 7.92 -0.05 -10.29
C SER A 11 9.15 -0.70 -9.67
N LEU A 12 8.98 -1.75 -8.86
CA LEU A 12 10.10 -2.51 -8.27
C LEU A 12 11.05 -3.08 -9.33
N GLY A 13 10.48 -3.64 -10.41
CA GLY A 13 11.26 -4.19 -11.52
C GLY A 13 12.05 -3.12 -12.27
N ALA A 14 11.48 -1.94 -12.49
CA ALA A 14 12.17 -0.82 -13.14
C ALA A 14 13.32 -0.28 -12.25
N TRP A 15 13.09 -0.12 -10.94
CA TRP A 15 14.12 0.23 -9.97
C TRP A 15 15.26 -0.78 -9.96
N TRP A 16 14.93 -2.07 -9.97
CA TRP A 16 15.90 -3.17 -10.03
C TRP A 16 16.69 -3.17 -11.32
N ALA A 17 16.03 -3.07 -12.48
CA ALA A 17 16.67 -3.06 -13.79
C ALA A 17 17.64 -1.88 -13.96
N ALA A 18 17.27 -0.69 -13.47
CA ALA A 18 18.13 0.49 -13.53
C ALA A 18 19.46 0.31 -12.75
N ARG A 19 19.48 -0.55 -11.74
CA ARG A 19 20.68 -0.83 -10.91
C ARG A 19 21.45 -2.07 -11.34
N ARG A 20 20.84 -2.92 -12.15
CA ARG A 20 21.43 -4.17 -12.64
C ARG A 20 22.04 -4.03 -14.04
N LEU A 21 21.37 -3.29 -14.92
CA LEU A 21 21.83 -3.10 -16.28
C LEU A 21 22.99 -2.10 -16.33
N SER A 22 24.04 -2.45 -17.06
CA SER A 22 25.16 -1.54 -17.32
C SER A 22 24.80 -0.51 -18.39
N GLU A 23 25.55 0.60 -18.45
CA GLU A 23 25.43 1.59 -19.54
C GLU A 23 25.63 0.94 -20.92
N ALA A 24 26.54 -0.04 -21.02
CA ALA A 24 26.75 -0.78 -22.23
C ALA A 24 25.54 -1.63 -22.65
N ASP A 25 24.83 -2.23 -21.68
CA ASP A 25 23.58 -2.95 -21.95
C ASP A 25 22.50 -2.01 -22.48
N LEU A 26 22.30 -0.87 -21.83
CA LEU A 26 21.29 0.12 -22.21
C LEU A 26 21.59 0.77 -23.57
N LYS A 27 22.86 0.92 -23.93
CA LYS A 27 23.27 1.51 -25.23
C LYS A 27 23.18 0.53 -26.37
N ASN A 28 23.54 -0.74 -26.15
CA ASN A 28 23.74 -1.71 -27.23
C ASN A 28 22.59 -2.69 -27.43
N ALA A 29 21.59 -2.73 -26.53
CA ALA A 29 20.47 -3.65 -26.66
C ALA A 29 19.65 -3.39 -27.93
N GLY A 30 19.33 -4.47 -28.64
CA GLY A 30 18.51 -4.41 -29.85
C GLY A 30 17.01 -4.35 -29.57
N SER A 31 16.57 -4.74 -28.39
CA SER A 31 15.15 -4.78 -28.03
C SER A 31 14.89 -4.69 -26.52
N GLU A 32 13.66 -4.32 -26.14
CA GLU A 32 13.19 -4.37 -24.75
C GLU A 32 13.32 -5.78 -24.14
N GLU A 33 13.09 -6.80 -24.96
CA GLU A 33 13.12 -8.18 -24.50
C GLU A 33 14.52 -8.64 -24.11
N GLU A 34 15.53 -8.17 -24.82
CA GLU A 34 16.93 -8.39 -24.44
C GLU A 34 17.23 -7.78 -23.07
N LEU A 35 16.78 -6.55 -22.83
CA LEU A 35 16.96 -5.86 -21.55
C LEU A 35 16.22 -6.57 -20.42
N ARG A 36 14.96 -7.00 -20.64
CA ARG A 36 14.21 -7.80 -19.66
C ARG A 36 14.98 -9.07 -19.27
N ARG A 37 15.48 -9.83 -20.23
CA ARG A 37 16.27 -11.04 -19.95
C ARG A 37 17.55 -10.77 -19.17
N LYS A 38 18.24 -9.67 -19.45
CA LYS A 38 19.45 -9.26 -18.70
C LYS A 38 19.13 -8.77 -17.28
N ALA A 39 18.00 -8.09 -17.10
CA ALA A 39 17.55 -7.59 -15.80
C ALA A 39 16.93 -8.70 -14.93
N ALA A 40 16.33 -9.73 -15.55
CA ALA A 40 15.65 -10.82 -14.86
C ALA A 40 16.62 -11.62 -13.97
N ILE A 41 16.04 -12.17 -12.90
CA ILE A 41 16.68 -13.12 -11.99
C ILE A 41 15.76 -14.30 -11.76
N PRO A 42 16.27 -15.46 -11.32
CA PRO A 42 15.44 -16.61 -10.97
C PRO A 42 14.34 -16.18 -9.95
N GLY A 43 13.06 -16.39 -10.31
CA GLY A 43 11.92 -15.99 -9.50
C GLY A 43 11.34 -14.59 -9.81
N ALA A 44 12.04 -13.73 -10.56
CA ALA A 44 11.54 -12.43 -11.02
C ALA A 44 11.86 -12.20 -12.52
N PRO A 45 11.01 -12.73 -13.43
CA PRO A 45 11.28 -12.70 -14.88
C PRO A 45 11.09 -11.32 -15.52
N LEU A 46 10.36 -10.41 -14.89
CA LEU A 46 10.09 -9.04 -15.36
C LEU A 46 9.43 -8.97 -16.76
N ASP A 47 8.49 -9.87 -17.03
CA ASP A 47 7.88 -10.07 -18.36
C ASP A 47 7.15 -8.83 -18.90
N TYR A 48 6.65 -7.98 -18.01
CA TYR A 48 5.89 -6.77 -18.35
C TYR A 48 6.68 -5.48 -18.15
N LEU A 49 7.95 -5.54 -17.79
CA LEU A 49 8.80 -4.36 -17.67
C LEU A 49 8.95 -3.69 -19.03
N ARG A 50 8.69 -2.39 -19.10
CA ARG A 50 8.76 -1.59 -20.32
C ARG A 50 10.01 -0.71 -20.31
N PHE A 51 10.59 -0.59 -21.49
CA PHE A 51 11.69 0.32 -21.77
C PHE A 51 11.32 1.28 -22.89
N VAL A 52 11.89 2.47 -22.87
CA VAL A 52 11.79 3.45 -23.94
C VAL A 52 13.19 3.80 -24.43
N ARG A 53 13.32 4.05 -25.73
CA ARG A 53 14.58 4.50 -26.32
C ARG A 53 14.57 6.02 -26.36
N GLN A 54 15.57 6.63 -25.73
CA GLN A 54 15.74 8.07 -25.67
C GLN A 54 16.25 8.62 -27.02
N GLU A 55 16.24 9.94 -27.21
CA GLU A 55 16.71 10.61 -28.43
C GLU A 55 18.18 10.31 -28.78
N ASP A 56 19.01 10.08 -27.78
CA ASP A 56 20.42 9.68 -27.89
C ASP A 56 20.61 8.18 -28.25
N GLY A 57 19.49 7.44 -28.36
CA GLY A 57 19.47 6.03 -28.68
C GLY A 57 19.68 5.08 -27.51
N VAL A 58 19.84 5.60 -26.28
CA VAL A 58 20.00 4.82 -25.05
C VAL A 58 18.62 4.39 -24.51
N TRP A 59 18.52 3.15 -24.06
CA TRP A 59 17.30 2.64 -23.44
C TRP A 59 17.24 3.05 -21.95
N THR A 60 16.03 3.30 -21.47
CA THR A 60 15.72 3.52 -20.05
C THR A 60 14.40 2.83 -19.68
N PRO A 61 14.21 2.38 -18.44
CA PRO A 61 12.89 1.91 -17.98
C PRO A 61 11.83 2.99 -18.23
N ALA A 62 10.70 2.61 -18.82
CA ALA A 62 9.66 3.56 -19.25
C ALA A 62 9.04 4.33 -18.08
N ALA A 63 8.96 3.68 -16.90
CA ALA A 63 8.45 4.30 -15.67
C ALA A 63 9.52 5.09 -14.90
N GLY A 64 10.78 5.15 -15.39
CA GLY A 64 11.88 5.83 -14.73
C GLY A 64 12.79 4.89 -13.93
N THR A 65 13.85 5.47 -13.37
CA THR A 65 14.93 4.77 -12.65
C THR A 65 14.74 4.76 -11.13
N PHE A 66 13.81 5.57 -10.62
CA PHE A 66 13.48 5.72 -9.20
C PHE A 66 14.71 6.03 -8.32
N ASP A 67 15.51 6.99 -8.76
CA ASP A 67 16.77 7.37 -8.10
C ASP A 67 16.57 7.93 -6.68
N GLY A 68 15.38 8.47 -6.40
CA GLY A 68 15.02 8.94 -5.06
C GLY A 68 14.60 7.84 -4.08
N TRP A 69 14.55 6.58 -4.52
CA TRP A 69 14.27 5.46 -3.63
C TRP A 69 15.55 4.99 -2.91
N PRO A 70 15.42 4.27 -1.76
CA PRO A 70 16.57 3.77 -1.02
C PRO A 70 17.45 2.87 -1.89
N GLU A 71 18.76 2.98 -1.69
CA GLU A 71 19.72 2.07 -2.30
C GLU A 71 19.67 0.67 -1.66
N GLN A 72 19.37 0.59 -0.36
CA GLN A 72 19.23 -0.67 0.34
C GLN A 72 17.79 -1.15 0.27
N LEU A 73 17.58 -2.40 -0.17
CA LEU A 73 16.24 -3.01 -0.19
C LEU A 73 15.62 -3.11 1.20
N ALA A 74 16.43 -3.21 2.26
CA ALA A 74 15.96 -3.22 3.65
C ALA A 74 15.15 -1.96 4.02
N ASP A 75 15.49 -0.83 3.45
CA ASP A 75 14.85 0.46 3.75
C ASP A 75 13.64 0.75 2.87
N LEU A 76 13.42 -0.05 1.81
CA LEU A 76 12.35 0.15 0.85
C LEU A 76 11.01 -0.35 1.41
N LYS A 77 10.12 0.57 1.73
CA LYS A 77 8.77 0.28 2.23
C LYS A 77 7.74 0.36 1.13
N THR A 78 6.92 -0.70 1.01
CA THR A 78 5.78 -0.76 0.10
C THR A 78 4.47 -0.81 0.88
N LEU A 79 3.42 -0.17 0.37
CA LEU A 79 2.07 -0.21 0.96
C LEU A 79 1.05 -0.61 -0.09
N ASP A 80 0.19 -1.55 0.25
CA ASP A 80 -1.11 -1.76 -0.39
C ASP A 80 -2.23 -1.26 0.56
N PRO A 81 -2.81 -0.07 0.34
CA PRO A 81 -3.82 0.50 1.23
C PRO A 81 -5.24 -0.08 1.06
N CYS A 82 -5.44 -0.99 0.10
CA CYS A 82 -6.70 -1.73 -0.15
C CYS A 82 -6.36 -3.18 -0.49
N CYS A 83 -5.61 -3.85 0.39
CA CYS A 83 -4.93 -5.10 0.04
C CYS A 83 -5.87 -6.28 -0.24
N GLY A 84 -7.16 -6.19 0.13
CA GLY A 84 -8.11 -7.26 -0.06
C GLY A 84 -7.59 -8.58 0.51
N SER A 85 -7.55 -9.63 -0.30
CA SER A 85 -6.96 -10.92 0.05
C SER A 85 -5.44 -11.03 -0.17
N GLY A 86 -4.73 -9.92 -0.37
CA GLY A 86 -3.27 -9.86 -0.40
C GLY A 86 -2.60 -10.11 -1.74
N HIS A 87 -3.29 -9.99 -2.87
CA HIS A 87 -2.71 -10.30 -4.18
C HIS A 87 -1.45 -9.50 -4.52
N PHE A 88 -1.45 -8.18 -4.30
CA PHE A 88 -0.27 -7.34 -4.51
C PHE A 88 0.83 -7.66 -3.51
N LEU A 89 0.47 -7.88 -2.25
CA LEU A 89 1.44 -8.20 -1.19
C LEU A 89 2.15 -9.53 -1.48
N VAL A 90 1.42 -10.57 -1.89
CA VAL A 90 2.02 -11.87 -2.26
C VAL A 90 2.91 -11.73 -3.49
N ALA A 91 2.46 -11.00 -4.53
CA ALA A 91 3.27 -10.80 -5.72
C ALA A 91 4.55 -9.99 -5.43
N ALA A 92 4.45 -8.96 -4.57
CA ALA A 92 5.61 -8.20 -4.11
C ALA A 92 6.56 -9.05 -3.24
N LEU A 93 6.04 -9.94 -2.37
CA LEU A 93 6.85 -10.91 -1.63
C LEU A 93 7.68 -11.77 -2.60
N LEU A 94 7.03 -12.36 -3.61
CA LEU A 94 7.67 -13.24 -4.58
C LEU A 94 8.72 -12.51 -5.44
N MET A 95 8.53 -11.22 -5.71
CA MET A 95 9.48 -10.41 -6.47
C MET A 95 10.65 -9.91 -5.61
N LEU A 96 10.38 -9.41 -4.40
CA LEU A 96 11.42 -8.86 -3.53
C LEU A 96 12.31 -9.92 -2.91
N THR A 97 11.79 -11.12 -2.64
CA THR A 97 12.58 -12.20 -2.04
C THR A 97 13.83 -12.54 -2.86
N PRO A 98 13.76 -12.88 -4.17
CA PRO A 98 14.95 -13.17 -4.95
C PRO A 98 15.87 -11.95 -5.10
N MET A 99 15.34 -10.72 -5.12
CA MET A 99 16.14 -9.49 -5.13
C MET A 99 16.97 -9.35 -3.84
N ARG A 100 16.37 -9.64 -2.66
CA ARG A 100 17.04 -9.65 -1.36
C ARG A 100 18.08 -10.78 -1.27
N MET A 101 17.76 -11.97 -1.80
CA MET A 101 18.71 -13.08 -1.86
C MET A 101 19.97 -12.70 -2.66
N GLU A 102 19.80 -12.05 -3.80
CA GLU A 102 20.93 -11.66 -4.67
C GLU A 102 21.71 -10.49 -4.09
N ARG A 103 21.03 -9.40 -3.71
CA ARG A 103 21.67 -8.16 -3.30
C ARG A 103 22.25 -8.22 -1.89
N ASP A 104 21.47 -8.77 -0.95
CA ASP A 104 21.84 -8.81 0.48
C ASP A 104 22.52 -10.14 0.85
N ARG A 105 22.63 -11.08 -0.11
CA ARG A 105 23.23 -12.42 0.05
C ARG A 105 22.54 -13.24 1.17
N LEU A 106 21.24 -13.10 1.30
CA LEU A 106 20.44 -13.81 2.28
C LEU A 106 20.10 -15.22 1.78
N SER A 107 19.90 -16.16 2.73
CA SER A 107 19.23 -17.41 2.42
C SER A 107 17.78 -17.16 1.99
N ALA A 108 17.13 -18.09 1.29
CA ALA A 108 15.72 -17.95 0.90
C ALA A 108 14.82 -17.71 2.10
N ARG A 109 15.07 -18.41 3.22
CA ARG A 109 14.36 -18.24 4.48
C ARG A 109 14.53 -16.83 5.04
N ASP A 110 15.77 -16.39 5.21
CA ASP A 110 16.06 -15.07 5.78
C ASP A 110 15.55 -13.94 4.89
N ALA A 111 15.62 -14.10 3.57
CA ALA A 111 15.09 -13.13 2.61
C ALA A 111 13.56 -13.01 2.70
N VAL A 112 12.82 -14.14 2.76
CA VAL A 112 11.38 -14.14 2.98
C VAL A 112 11.03 -13.43 4.28
N ASP A 113 11.71 -13.76 5.39
CA ASP A 113 11.42 -13.16 6.70
C ASP A 113 11.77 -11.66 6.73
N ALA A 114 12.85 -11.24 6.06
CA ALA A 114 13.23 -9.85 5.91
C ALA A 114 12.19 -9.06 5.10
N VAL A 115 11.75 -9.60 3.95
CA VAL A 115 10.71 -8.96 3.12
C VAL A 115 9.40 -8.78 3.88
N LEU A 116 8.95 -9.82 4.61
CA LEU A 116 7.73 -9.74 5.42
C LEU A 116 7.82 -8.67 6.51
N ARG A 117 8.96 -8.53 7.16
CA ARG A 117 9.17 -7.62 8.29
C ARG A 117 9.41 -6.18 7.86
N GLU A 118 10.18 -5.98 6.78
CA GLU A 118 10.78 -4.69 6.44
C GLU A 118 10.09 -4.02 5.24
N ASN A 119 9.63 -4.79 4.26
CA ASN A 119 9.21 -4.24 2.98
C ASN A 119 7.70 -4.15 2.79
N LEU A 120 6.92 -5.11 3.30
CA LEU A 120 5.50 -5.26 2.98
C LEU A 120 4.60 -4.68 4.06
N HIS A 121 3.69 -3.80 3.64
CA HIS A 121 2.68 -3.20 4.50
C HIS A 121 1.33 -3.25 3.80
N GLY A 122 0.27 -3.58 4.54
CA GLY A 122 -1.09 -3.70 4.00
C GLY A 122 -2.15 -3.10 4.91
N LEU A 123 -3.11 -2.44 4.32
CA LEU A 123 -4.31 -1.94 5.00
C LEU A 123 -5.55 -2.45 4.27
N GLU A 124 -6.57 -2.82 5.01
CA GLU A 124 -7.85 -3.25 4.47
C GLU A 124 -9.00 -2.80 5.37
N LEU A 125 -10.16 -2.54 4.78
CA LEU A 125 -11.36 -2.11 5.49
C LEU A 125 -12.02 -3.27 6.26
N ASP A 126 -12.08 -4.46 5.64
CA ASP A 126 -12.74 -5.65 6.17
C ASP A 126 -11.72 -6.56 6.88
N GLN A 127 -11.96 -6.81 8.18
CA GLN A 127 -11.12 -7.67 9.01
C GLN A 127 -10.92 -9.08 8.42
N ARG A 128 -11.94 -9.65 7.81
CA ARG A 128 -11.86 -10.98 7.17
C ARG A 128 -10.90 -10.99 5.99
N CYS A 129 -10.85 -9.90 5.24
CA CYS A 129 -9.89 -9.74 4.15
C CYS A 129 -8.45 -9.60 4.68
N VAL A 130 -8.25 -8.92 5.82
CA VAL A 130 -6.95 -8.85 6.51
C VAL A 130 -6.47 -10.24 6.89
N GLU A 131 -7.33 -11.08 7.45
CA GLU A 131 -7.02 -12.47 7.82
C GLU A 131 -6.67 -13.32 6.60
N LEU A 132 -7.41 -13.15 5.50
CA LEU A 132 -7.11 -13.81 4.22
C LEU A 132 -5.77 -13.36 3.64
N ALA A 133 -5.47 -12.07 3.69
CA ALA A 133 -4.19 -11.52 3.23
C ALA A 133 -3.01 -12.05 4.07
N ALA A 134 -3.17 -12.08 5.39
CA ALA A 134 -2.18 -12.65 6.29
C ALA A 134 -1.95 -14.13 6.03
N PHE A 135 -3.03 -14.90 5.83
CA PHE A 135 -2.93 -16.31 5.47
C PHE A 135 -2.26 -16.52 4.11
N ALA A 136 -2.60 -15.71 3.10
CA ALA A 136 -2.01 -15.81 1.76
C ALA A 136 -0.49 -15.52 1.80
N LEU A 137 -0.07 -14.50 2.55
CA LEU A 137 1.35 -14.19 2.77
C LEU A 137 2.07 -15.33 3.49
N ALA A 138 1.47 -15.86 4.57
CA ALA A 138 2.05 -16.98 5.31
C ALA A 138 2.21 -18.22 4.42
N LEU A 139 1.18 -18.54 3.65
CA LEU A 139 1.21 -19.68 2.73
C LEU A 139 2.29 -19.50 1.65
N ALA A 140 2.42 -18.30 1.08
CA ALA A 140 3.46 -17.99 0.09
C ALA A 140 4.86 -18.09 0.71
N ALA A 141 5.06 -17.61 1.93
CA ALA A 141 6.31 -17.68 2.67
C ALA A 141 6.71 -19.13 2.97
N TRP A 142 5.79 -19.96 3.43
CA TRP A 142 6.05 -21.37 3.72
C TRP A 142 6.31 -22.21 2.47
N LYS A 143 5.67 -21.85 1.36
CA LYS A 143 5.85 -22.56 0.07
C LYS A 143 7.03 -22.02 -0.76
N TYR A 144 7.66 -20.95 -0.34
CA TYR A 144 8.77 -20.38 -1.10
C TYR A 144 9.92 -21.39 -1.20
N PRO A 145 10.48 -21.64 -2.40
CA PRO A 145 11.55 -22.61 -2.58
C PRO A 145 12.78 -22.29 -1.72
N GLY A 146 13.24 -23.26 -0.93
CA GLY A 146 14.38 -23.10 -0.03
C GLY A 146 14.08 -22.37 1.28
N ALA A 147 12.83 -22.00 1.58
CA ALA A 147 12.44 -21.34 2.84
C ALA A 147 12.08 -22.32 3.98
N GLU A 148 12.39 -23.62 3.83
CA GLU A 148 12.27 -24.67 4.85
C GLU A 148 10.84 -24.97 5.34
N GLY A 149 9.80 -24.54 4.61
CA GLY A 149 8.41 -24.91 4.89
C GLY A 149 7.79 -24.19 6.08
N TYR A 150 6.90 -24.90 6.81
CA TYR A 150 6.15 -24.34 7.94
C TYR A 150 7.06 -23.95 9.10
N ARG A 151 6.93 -22.70 9.57
CA ARG A 151 7.61 -22.15 10.74
C ARG A 151 6.85 -20.93 11.29
N VAL A 152 7.25 -20.48 12.47
CA VAL A 152 6.79 -19.18 12.97
C VAL A 152 7.38 -18.08 12.08
N LEU A 153 6.51 -17.26 11.53
CA LEU A 153 6.87 -16.11 10.69
C LEU A 153 7.02 -14.85 11.54
N PRO A 154 7.74 -13.83 11.04
CA PRO A 154 7.72 -12.51 11.63
C PRO A 154 6.30 -11.94 11.72
N GLU A 155 6.09 -10.97 12.61
CA GLU A 155 4.83 -10.22 12.66
C GLU A 155 4.60 -9.50 11.34
N LEU A 156 3.44 -9.76 10.70
CA LEU A 156 3.11 -9.18 9.41
C LEU A 156 2.59 -7.74 9.59
N ASN A 157 3.02 -6.81 8.75
CA ASN A 157 2.54 -5.42 8.78
C ASN A 157 1.24 -5.26 7.98
N VAL A 158 0.21 -6.03 8.36
CA VAL A 158 -1.14 -5.95 7.77
C VAL A 158 -2.13 -5.63 8.87
N ALA A 159 -3.01 -4.63 8.65
CA ALA A 159 -3.97 -4.20 9.66
C ALA A 159 -5.34 -3.84 9.06
N CYS A 160 -6.38 -3.98 9.89
CA CYS A 160 -7.72 -3.54 9.55
C CYS A 160 -7.87 -2.03 9.84
N SER A 161 -8.10 -1.25 8.80
CA SER A 161 -8.33 0.20 8.89
C SER A 161 -9.81 0.54 9.13
N GLY A 162 -10.72 -0.43 9.04
CA GLY A 162 -12.16 -0.27 9.21
C GLY A 162 -12.69 -0.65 10.59
N LEU A 163 -11.83 -0.94 11.56
CA LEU A 163 -12.26 -1.29 12.91
C LEU A 163 -13.05 -0.14 13.54
N SER A 164 -14.25 -0.47 14.03
CA SER A 164 -15.07 0.48 14.80
C SER A 164 -14.78 0.36 16.28
N VAL A 165 -14.85 1.49 16.97
CA VAL A 165 -14.90 1.50 18.43
C VAL A 165 -16.36 1.27 18.83
N SER A 166 -16.71 0.03 19.15
CA SER A 166 -18.06 -0.40 19.48
C SER A 166 -18.50 -0.06 20.93
N VAL A 167 -17.51 0.20 21.79
CA VAL A 167 -17.73 0.52 23.21
C VAL A 167 -17.94 2.02 23.42
N ALA A 168 -18.65 2.38 24.51
CA ALA A 168 -18.82 3.78 24.87
C ALA A 168 -17.47 4.46 25.19
N LYS A 169 -17.34 5.75 24.88
CA LYS A 169 -16.10 6.52 25.07
C LYS A 169 -15.54 6.41 26.50
N GLU A 170 -16.41 6.34 27.50
CA GLU A 170 -16.02 6.22 28.91
C GLU A 170 -15.46 4.84 29.25
N GLU A 171 -15.99 3.77 28.67
CA GLU A 171 -15.41 2.42 28.80
C GLU A 171 -14.05 2.32 28.12
N TRP A 172 -13.95 2.90 26.93
CA TRP A 172 -12.70 3.01 26.18
C TRP A 172 -11.59 3.68 27.00
N LYS A 173 -11.92 4.75 27.73
CA LYS A 173 -10.99 5.44 28.62
C LYS A 173 -10.50 4.58 29.80
N ARG A 174 -11.32 3.65 30.30
CA ARG A 174 -10.94 2.74 31.40
C ARG A 174 -9.77 1.83 31.04
N ILE A 175 -9.61 1.46 29.77
CA ILE A 175 -8.45 0.69 29.30
C ILE A 175 -7.13 1.41 29.64
N GLY A 176 -7.14 2.72 29.79
CA GLY A 176 -5.98 3.54 30.17
C GLY A 176 -5.46 3.31 31.60
N LEU A 177 -6.13 2.49 32.43
CA LEU A 177 -5.70 2.10 33.76
C LEU A 177 -5.21 3.27 34.64
N GLY A 178 -5.83 4.44 34.56
CA GLY A 178 -5.45 5.64 35.29
C GLY A 178 -4.15 6.33 34.88
N LYS A 179 -3.49 5.87 33.81
CA LYS A 179 -2.34 6.54 33.20
C LYS A 179 -2.83 7.69 32.30
N ARG A 180 -2.70 8.93 32.79
CA ARG A 180 -3.24 10.15 32.13
C ARG A 180 -2.89 10.25 30.64
N ASN A 181 -1.64 10.00 30.25
CA ASN A 181 -1.21 10.08 28.86
C ASN A 181 -1.86 9.00 27.98
N LEU A 182 -2.04 7.78 28.50
CA LEU A 182 -2.69 6.68 27.80
C LEU A 182 -4.20 6.97 27.63
N THR A 183 -4.86 7.50 28.65
CA THR A 183 -6.28 7.89 28.58
C THR A 183 -6.52 8.94 27.52
N ILE A 184 -5.66 9.98 27.45
CA ILE A 184 -5.73 11.02 26.40
C ILE A 184 -5.52 10.41 25.01
N ALA A 185 -4.57 9.53 24.86
CA ALA A 185 -4.27 8.85 23.62
C ALA A 185 -5.44 7.97 23.12
N LEU A 186 -6.06 7.21 24.02
CA LEU A 186 -7.25 6.43 23.74
C LEU A 186 -8.45 7.31 23.35
N GLU A 187 -8.61 8.46 23.99
CA GLU A 187 -9.64 9.44 23.61
C GLU A 187 -9.46 9.93 22.17
N TRP A 188 -8.22 10.25 21.81
CA TRP A 188 -7.91 10.68 20.43
C TRP A 188 -8.08 9.57 19.41
N MET A 189 -7.71 8.34 19.76
CA MET A 189 -8.00 7.18 18.90
C MET A 189 -9.50 7.02 18.69
N TYR A 190 -10.30 7.13 19.74
CA TYR A 190 -11.75 7.08 19.68
C TYR A 190 -12.28 8.12 18.66
N ASP A 191 -11.93 9.38 18.86
CA ASP A 191 -12.42 10.49 18.03
C ASP A 191 -11.92 10.40 16.56
N THR A 192 -10.69 9.89 16.37
CA THR A 192 -10.09 9.73 15.02
C THR A 192 -10.74 8.60 14.24
N PHE A 193 -11.06 7.49 14.90
CA PHE A 193 -11.53 6.26 14.25
C PHE A 193 -13.05 6.09 14.25
N GLN A 194 -13.82 7.10 14.66
CA GLN A 194 -15.28 7.07 14.57
C GLN A 194 -15.79 6.79 13.16
N ASP A 195 -15.17 7.39 12.15
CA ASP A 195 -15.50 7.24 10.73
C ASP A 195 -14.70 6.10 10.05
N ALA A 196 -13.94 5.31 10.78
CA ALA A 196 -13.11 4.23 10.23
C ALA A 196 -13.90 3.21 9.40
N PRO A 197 -15.09 2.74 9.81
CA PRO A 197 -15.89 1.81 9.02
C PRO A 197 -16.30 2.34 7.65
N LEU A 198 -16.31 3.67 7.46
CA LEU A 198 -16.66 4.33 6.21
C LEU A 198 -15.43 4.74 5.41
N LEU A 199 -14.37 5.20 6.07
CA LEU A 199 -13.18 5.76 5.44
C LEU A 199 -12.05 4.76 5.27
N GLY A 200 -11.90 3.81 6.21
CA GLY A 200 -10.78 2.87 6.16
C GLY A 200 -9.44 3.57 5.98
N SER A 201 -8.69 3.17 4.96
CA SER A 201 -7.37 3.72 4.64
C SER A 201 -7.40 5.19 4.15
N LEU A 202 -8.57 5.75 3.88
CA LEU A 202 -8.72 7.19 3.60
C LEU A 202 -8.54 8.05 4.85
N LEU A 203 -8.66 7.48 6.06
CA LEU A 203 -8.30 8.17 7.29
C LEU A 203 -6.86 8.64 7.25
N ASN A 204 -6.65 9.84 7.74
CA ASN A 204 -5.30 10.39 7.91
C ASN A 204 -5.11 10.86 9.35
N PRO A 205 -4.61 9.99 10.24
CA PRO A 205 -4.38 10.34 11.63
C PRO A 205 -3.41 11.51 11.82
N THR A 206 -2.49 11.74 10.85
CA THR A 206 -1.50 12.83 10.93
C THR A 206 -2.11 14.22 10.72
N LYS A 207 -3.31 14.30 10.12
CA LYS A 207 -4.03 15.56 9.91
C LYS A 207 -5.00 15.91 11.05
N THR A 208 -4.98 15.15 12.15
CA THR A 208 -5.78 15.41 13.35
C THR A 208 -5.03 16.30 14.33
N ASP A 209 -5.75 17.02 15.21
CA ASP A 209 -5.12 17.80 16.27
C ASP A 209 -4.35 16.95 17.27
N ALA A 210 -4.76 15.69 17.44
CA ALA A 210 -4.07 14.68 18.23
C ALA A 210 -2.63 14.41 17.75
N ALA A 211 -2.43 14.38 16.42
CA ALA A 211 -1.12 14.13 15.83
C ALA A 211 -0.06 15.22 16.16
N LYS A 212 -0.49 16.40 16.58
CA LYS A 212 0.42 17.48 17.02
C LYS A 212 1.01 17.22 18.40
N LEU A 213 0.40 16.33 19.20
CA LEU A 213 0.70 16.12 20.60
C LEU A 213 1.23 14.72 20.92
N VAL A 214 0.91 13.72 20.10
CA VAL A 214 1.28 12.31 20.28
C VAL A 214 1.76 11.69 18.99
N ARG A 215 2.85 10.96 19.06
CA ARG A 215 3.26 10.06 17.98
C ARG A 215 2.52 8.74 18.11
N TRP A 216 1.85 8.34 17.06
CA TRP A 216 1.12 7.07 17.04
C TRP A 216 2.04 5.85 17.24
N GLU A 217 3.28 5.96 16.83
CA GLU A 217 4.34 4.96 17.01
C GLU A 217 4.66 4.73 18.52
N ASP A 218 4.58 5.78 19.32
CA ASP A 218 4.86 5.70 20.76
C ASP A 218 3.70 5.06 21.55
N LEU A 219 2.49 5.01 20.96
CA LEU A 219 1.30 4.43 21.59
C LEU A 219 1.22 2.92 21.49
N ALA A 220 1.64 2.35 20.35
CA ALA A 220 1.53 0.92 20.09
C ALA A 220 2.24 0.06 21.16
N PRO A 221 3.49 0.37 21.60
CA PRO A 221 4.16 -0.36 22.67
C PRO A 221 3.44 -0.22 24.04
N VAL A 222 2.95 0.99 24.34
CA VAL A 222 2.26 1.27 25.62
C VAL A 222 0.93 0.51 25.70
N LEU A 223 0.19 0.45 24.57
CA LEU A 223 -1.04 -0.33 24.49
C LEU A 223 -0.73 -1.83 24.59
N LYS A 224 0.29 -2.32 23.92
CA LYS A 224 0.72 -3.73 23.99
C LYS A 224 1.07 -4.13 25.43
N GLU A 225 1.78 -3.28 26.18
CA GLU A 225 2.11 -3.51 27.59
C GLU A 225 0.86 -3.46 28.48
N ALA A 226 -0.02 -2.48 28.27
CA ALA A 226 -1.26 -2.34 29.05
C ALA A 226 -2.22 -3.51 28.85
N LEU A 227 -2.27 -4.07 27.64
CA LEU A 227 -3.16 -5.16 27.21
C LEU A 227 -2.59 -6.55 27.50
N GLY A 228 -1.29 -6.66 27.79
CA GLY A 228 -0.63 -7.92 28.15
C GLY A 228 -0.91 -8.40 29.59
N LYS A 229 -1.62 -7.60 30.40
CA LYS A 229 -2.02 -7.97 31.77
C LYS A 229 -3.38 -8.64 31.75
N GLU A 230 -3.60 -9.63 32.65
CA GLU A 230 -4.91 -10.29 32.82
C GLU A 230 -6.00 -9.24 33.08
N GLN A 231 -7.02 -9.23 32.22
CA GLN A 231 -8.17 -8.33 32.30
C GLN A 231 -9.47 -9.14 32.31
N PRO A 232 -10.57 -8.62 32.90
CA PRO A 232 -11.91 -9.20 32.76
C PRO A 232 -12.30 -9.37 31.29
N ASP A 233 -13.11 -10.39 30.98
CA ASP A 233 -13.48 -10.74 29.62
C ASP A 233 -14.09 -9.58 28.81
N GLU A 234 -14.90 -8.72 29.44
CA GLU A 234 -15.49 -7.54 28.81
C GLU A 234 -14.45 -6.46 28.42
N GLU A 235 -13.41 -6.29 29.22
CA GLU A 235 -12.31 -5.36 28.92
C GLU A 235 -11.35 -5.95 27.87
N ARG A 236 -11.31 -7.26 27.72
CA ARG A 236 -10.42 -7.97 26.80
C ARG A 236 -10.77 -7.72 25.33
N GLU A 237 -12.08 -7.70 24.99
CA GLU A 237 -12.53 -7.41 23.63
C GLU A 237 -12.16 -5.97 23.21
N ALA A 238 -12.44 -4.99 24.08
CA ALA A 238 -12.09 -3.60 23.85
C ALA A 238 -10.57 -3.40 23.72
N ALA A 239 -9.80 -4.17 24.49
CA ALA A 239 -8.35 -4.18 24.45
C ALA A 239 -7.80 -4.70 23.11
N VAL A 240 -8.35 -5.79 22.59
CA VAL A 240 -7.98 -6.34 21.27
C VAL A 240 -8.28 -5.33 20.15
N VAL A 241 -9.44 -4.68 20.20
CA VAL A 241 -9.81 -3.61 19.25
C VAL A 241 -8.83 -2.44 19.35
N ALA A 242 -8.47 -2.01 20.57
CA ALA A 242 -7.50 -0.93 20.80
C ALA A 242 -6.13 -1.25 20.21
N GLN A 243 -5.67 -2.49 20.34
CA GLN A 243 -4.41 -2.96 19.76
C GLN A 243 -4.48 -2.95 18.22
N GLY A 244 -5.58 -3.43 17.65
CA GLY A 244 -5.81 -3.39 16.20
C GLY A 244 -5.81 -1.97 15.64
N LEU A 245 -6.48 -1.03 16.33
CA LEU A 245 -6.52 0.39 15.96
C LEU A 245 -5.15 1.07 16.11
N ALA A 246 -4.40 0.75 17.16
CA ALA A 246 -3.04 1.27 17.33
C ALA A 246 -2.15 0.85 16.15
N ARG A 247 -2.23 -0.41 15.74
CA ARG A 247 -1.50 -0.94 14.59
C ARG A 247 -1.92 -0.25 13.29
N ALA A 248 -3.23 -0.12 13.04
CA ALA A 248 -3.73 0.61 11.89
C ALA A 248 -3.28 2.07 11.91
N SER A 249 -3.25 2.74 13.08
CA SER A 249 -2.79 4.12 13.23
C SER A 249 -1.33 4.29 12.80
N VAL A 250 -0.45 3.36 13.17
CA VAL A 250 0.95 3.37 12.74
C VAL A 250 1.03 3.30 11.23
N LEU A 251 0.40 2.29 10.61
CA LEU A 251 0.44 2.11 9.15
C LEU A 251 -0.22 3.26 8.38
N LEU A 252 -1.29 3.85 8.91
CA LEU A 252 -1.98 5.01 8.32
C LEU A 252 -1.17 6.31 8.40
N SER A 253 -0.22 6.40 9.33
CA SER A 253 0.60 7.59 9.59
C SER A 253 1.98 7.51 8.97
N GLU A 254 2.45 6.31 8.68
CA GLU A 254 3.76 6.05 8.10
C GLU A 254 3.86 6.50 6.63
N LYS A 255 5.08 6.61 6.13
CA LYS A 255 5.39 7.01 4.75
C LYS A 255 6.09 5.90 4.00
N TYR A 256 5.78 5.76 2.72
CA TYR A 256 6.19 4.63 1.88
C TYR A 256 6.88 5.10 0.60
N HIS A 257 7.78 4.29 0.09
CA HIS A 257 8.47 4.55 -1.17
C HIS A 257 7.62 4.11 -2.37
N LEU A 258 6.87 3.01 -2.22
CA LEU A 258 5.90 2.54 -3.22
C LEU A 258 4.54 2.34 -2.56
N VAL A 259 3.52 3.00 -3.10
CA VAL A 259 2.11 2.73 -2.78
C VAL A 259 1.47 2.08 -4.00
N ILE A 260 1.09 0.80 -3.88
CA ILE A 260 0.61 0.00 -4.99
C ILE A 260 -0.69 -0.70 -4.65
N THR A 261 -1.74 -0.52 -5.45
CA THR A 261 -3.03 -1.13 -5.15
C THR A 261 -4.01 -1.10 -6.34
N ASN A 262 -5.05 -1.92 -6.24
CA ASN A 262 -6.28 -1.79 -7.04
C ASN A 262 -7.36 -1.14 -6.17
N VAL A 263 -7.61 0.15 -6.38
CA VAL A 263 -8.54 0.92 -5.54
C VAL A 263 -9.99 0.54 -5.80
N PRO A 264 -10.88 0.64 -4.80
CA PRO A 264 -12.32 0.45 -5.00
C PRO A 264 -12.91 1.59 -5.84
N TYR A 265 -13.92 1.26 -6.67
CA TYR A 265 -14.62 2.21 -7.55
C TYR A 265 -16.02 2.51 -7.02
N LEU A 266 -16.33 3.78 -6.76
CA LEU A 266 -17.67 4.22 -6.35
C LEU A 266 -17.92 5.65 -6.85
N ALA A 267 -18.63 5.74 -7.97
CA ALA A 267 -19.01 7.03 -8.54
C ALA A 267 -19.90 7.85 -7.57
N ARG A 268 -19.78 9.18 -7.62
CA ARG A 268 -20.46 10.12 -6.72
C ARG A 268 -21.96 9.86 -6.56
N GLY A 269 -22.66 9.46 -7.62
CA GLY A 269 -24.08 9.15 -7.59
C GLY A 269 -24.47 7.95 -6.72
N LYS A 270 -23.51 7.06 -6.47
CA LYS A 270 -23.69 5.85 -5.63
C LYS A 270 -23.18 6.02 -4.19
N GLN A 271 -22.53 7.15 -3.88
CA GLN A 271 -22.02 7.47 -2.55
C GLN A 271 -23.16 7.91 -1.61
N THR A 272 -23.10 7.50 -0.34
CA THR A 272 -23.98 8.01 0.71
C THR A 272 -23.72 9.49 0.98
N GLU A 273 -24.68 10.19 1.60
CA GLU A 273 -24.49 11.62 1.94
C GLU A 273 -23.35 11.80 2.95
N SER A 274 -23.16 10.87 3.88
CA SER A 274 -22.05 10.87 4.82
C SER A 274 -20.70 10.81 4.11
N LEU A 275 -20.53 9.87 3.15
CA LEU A 275 -19.31 9.76 2.34
C LEU A 275 -19.07 11.03 1.50
N LYS A 276 -20.10 11.58 0.89
CA LYS A 276 -20.00 12.83 0.11
C LYS A 276 -19.51 13.99 0.97
N ALA A 277 -20.02 14.10 2.22
CA ALA A 277 -19.60 15.13 3.16
C ALA A 277 -18.12 14.96 3.57
N LEU A 278 -17.71 13.74 3.91
CA LEU A 278 -16.34 13.41 4.27
C LEU A 278 -15.35 13.67 3.11
N TYR A 279 -15.69 13.23 1.89
CA TYR A 279 -14.83 13.48 0.72
C TYR A 279 -14.75 14.97 0.37
N LYS A 280 -15.85 15.73 0.53
CA LYS A 280 -15.84 17.19 0.34
C LYS A 280 -14.93 17.87 1.36
N LYS A 281 -14.89 17.37 2.60
CA LYS A 281 -14.06 17.92 3.68
C LYS A 281 -12.58 17.60 3.50
N HIS A 282 -12.24 16.34 3.20
CA HIS A 282 -10.86 15.86 3.20
C HIS A 282 -10.21 15.83 1.81
N HIS A 283 -10.98 15.60 0.74
CA HIS A 283 -10.51 15.46 -0.64
C HIS A 283 -11.35 16.32 -1.62
N PRO A 284 -11.42 17.66 -1.44
CA PRO A 284 -12.38 18.52 -2.15
C PRO A 284 -12.25 18.51 -3.67
N VAL A 285 -11.06 18.28 -4.21
CA VAL A 285 -10.81 18.24 -5.67
C VAL A 285 -10.96 16.84 -6.27
N ALA A 286 -10.83 15.79 -5.46
CA ALA A 286 -10.89 14.39 -5.87
C ALA A 286 -12.26 13.71 -5.63
N LYS A 287 -13.19 14.37 -4.99
CA LYS A 287 -14.46 13.86 -4.40
C LYS A 287 -15.47 13.22 -5.36
N ASN A 288 -15.22 13.25 -6.66
CA ASN A 288 -16.22 12.82 -7.66
C ASN A 288 -16.27 11.29 -7.84
N ASP A 289 -15.23 10.58 -7.46
CA ASP A 289 -15.18 9.13 -7.45
C ASP A 289 -14.27 8.65 -6.30
N LEU A 290 -14.61 7.52 -5.70
CA LEU A 290 -13.81 6.91 -4.64
C LEU A 290 -12.39 6.60 -5.14
N ALA A 291 -12.24 6.16 -6.39
CA ALA A 291 -10.94 5.88 -6.97
C ALA A 291 -10.02 7.12 -7.01
N THR A 292 -10.57 8.30 -7.36
CA THR A 292 -9.78 9.55 -7.34
C THR A 292 -9.50 10.04 -5.92
N VAL A 293 -10.38 9.78 -4.96
CA VAL A 293 -10.12 10.04 -3.53
C VAL A 293 -8.98 9.16 -3.03
N PHE A 294 -8.94 7.88 -3.42
CA PHE A 294 -7.84 6.98 -3.10
C PHE A 294 -6.53 7.43 -3.76
N LEU A 295 -6.53 7.84 -5.02
CA LEU A 295 -5.34 8.39 -5.67
C LEU A 295 -4.79 9.60 -4.89
N ASP A 296 -5.65 10.52 -4.48
CA ASP A 296 -5.27 11.69 -3.67
C ASP A 296 -4.68 11.27 -2.30
N ARG A 297 -5.26 10.26 -1.66
CA ARG A 297 -4.76 9.70 -0.39
C ARG A 297 -3.45 8.91 -0.57
N CYS A 298 -3.31 8.15 -1.65
CA CYS A 298 -2.09 7.40 -1.94
C CYS A 298 -0.86 8.32 -2.07
N LEU A 299 -1.03 9.50 -2.66
CA LEU A 299 0.02 10.53 -2.68
C LEU A 299 0.37 11.03 -1.28
N ASP A 300 -0.62 11.13 -0.39
CA ASP A 300 -0.36 11.48 1.02
C ASP A 300 0.44 10.38 1.77
N PHE A 301 0.40 9.13 1.34
CA PHE A 301 1.21 8.04 1.92
C PHE A 301 2.66 8.04 1.45
N CYS A 302 2.98 8.69 0.35
CA CYS A 302 4.33 8.68 -0.20
C CYS A 302 5.31 9.52 0.62
N VAL A 303 6.58 9.10 0.68
CA VAL A 303 7.72 9.97 0.95
C VAL A 303 7.88 10.99 -0.20
N GLU A 304 8.74 12.00 -0.07
CA GLU A 304 8.90 13.04 -1.10
C GLU A 304 9.24 12.47 -2.49
N SER A 305 10.08 11.45 -2.55
CA SER A 305 10.45 10.74 -3.78
C SER A 305 9.64 9.47 -4.03
N GLY A 306 8.55 9.26 -3.26
CA GLY A 306 7.74 8.05 -3.34
C GLY A 306 6.88 8.00 -4.60
N THR A 307 6.48 6.80 -4.96
CA THR A 307 5.73 6.51 -6.19
C THR A 307 4.39 5.86 -5.87
N VAL A 308 3.37 6.26 -6.61
CA VAL A 308 2.04 5.65 -6.58
C VAL A 308 1.86 4.83 -7.86
N SER A 309 1.46 3.56 -7.71
CA SER A 309 1.22 2.65 -8.83
C SER A 309 -0.16 1.98 -8.67
N LEU A 310 -1.14 2.38 -9.47
CA LEU A 310 -2.55 2.07 -9.24
C LEU A 310 -3.28 1.52 -10.46
N VAL A 311 -4.28 0.68 -10.19
CA VAL A 311 -5.34 0.35 -11.14
C VAL A 311 -6.51 1.30 -10.91
N LEU A 312 -6.90 2.08 -11.92
CA LEU A 312 -7.92 3.12 -11.84
C LEU A 312 -8.88 3.08 -13.04
N PRO A 313 -10.14 3.55 -12.90
CA PRO A 313 -10.98 3.82 -14.07
C PRO A 313 -10.38 5.01 -14.86
N GLN A 314 -10.44 4.97 -16.20
CA GLN A 314 -9.81 6.02 -17.03
C GLN A 314 -10.59 7.34 -17.08
N ASN A 315 -11.86 7.37 -16.65
CA ASN A 315 -12.79 8.49 -16.88
C ASN A 315 -12.27 9.85 -16.36
N TRP A 316 -11.55 9.85 -15.25
CA TRP A 316 -11.03 11.08 -14.66
C TRP A 316 -9.95 11.77 -15.51
N LEU A 317 -9.31 11.05 -16.44
CA LEU A 317 -8.36 11.65 -17.40
C LEU A 317 -9.03 12.61 -18.37
N PHE A 318 -10.30 12.40 -18.73
CA PHE A 318 -10.97 13.07 -19.83
C PHE A 318 -12.15 13.95 -19.41
N LEU A 319 -12.91 13.55 -18.37
CA LEU A 319 -14.13 14.25 -17.99
C LEU A 319 -13.84 15.63 -17.37
N TYR A 320 -14.65 16.61 -17.73
CA TYR A 320 -14.52 18.00 -17.26
C TYR A 320 -14.60 18.13 -15.74
N GLY A 321 -15.45 17.35 -15.08
CA GLY A 321 -15.60 17.37 -13.62
C GLY A 321 -14.32 17.08 -12.82
N TYR A 322 -13.29 16.49 -13.45
CA TYR A 322 -11.99 16.20 -12.83
C TYR A 322 -10.88 17.18 -13.21
N ARG A 323 -11.20 18.26 -13.93
CA ARG A 323 -10.21 19.24 -14.41
C ARG A 323 -9.31 19.76 -13.28
N LYS A 324 -9.89 20.21 -12.17
CA LYS A 324 -9.14 20.74 -11.02
C LYS A 324 -8.25 19.69 -10.37
N PHE A 325 -8.68 18.43 -10.37
CA PHE A 325 -7.88 17.32 -9.86
C PHE A 325 -6.66 17.05 -10.77
N ARG A 326 -6.86 16.99 -12.08
CA ARG A 326 -5.74 16.87 -13.03
C ARG A 326 -4.76 18.04 -12.95
N GLU A 327 -5.26 19.28 -12.85
CA GLU A 327 -4.42 20.47 -12.65
C GLU A 327 -3.57 20.37 -11.37
N LYS A 328 -4.15 19.84 -10.27
CA LYS A 328 -3.40 19.56 -9.04
C LYS A 328 -2.27 18.55 -9.31
N LEU A 329 -2.60 17.39 -9.89
CA LEU A 329 -1.64 16.32 -10.14
C LEU A 329 -0.51 16.75 -11.06
N LEU A 330 -0.80 17.46 -12.16
CA LEU A 330 0.20 17.98 -13.10
C LEU A 330 1.17 18.98 -12.47
N LYS A 331 0.78 19.65 -11.37
CA LYS A 331 1.62 20.61 -10.64
C LYS A 331 2.41 20.00 -9.50
N SER A 332 1.95 18.87 -8.95
CA SER A 332 2.47 18.27 -7.72
C SER A 332 3.11 16.91 -7.87
N ALA A 333 3.00 16.28 -9.03
CA ALA A 333 3.53 14.93 -9.27
C ALA A 333 4.11 14.81 -10.68
N THR A 334 5.14 13.98 -10.80
CA THR A 334 5.67 13.54 -12.10
C THR A 334 4.89 12.32 -12.56
N TRP A 335 4.43 12.34 -13.80
CA TRP A 335 3.71 11.23 -14.39
C TRP A 335 4.70 10.36 -15.16
N HIS A 336 4.95 9.17 -14.66
CA HIS A 336 5.95 8.27 -15.23
C HIS A 336 5.39 7.44 -16.37
N LEU A 337 4.29 6.72 -16.13
CA LEU A 337 3.72 5.78 -17.07
C LEU A 337 2.20 5.71 -16.93
N ILE A 338 1.49 5.74 -18.08
CA ILE A 338 0.06 5.46 -18.12
C ILE A 338 -0.19 4.38 -19.17
N ALA A 339 -0.70 3.24 -18.76
CA ALA A 339 -1.14 2.19 -19.66
C ALA A 339 -2.67 2.12 -19.70
N CYS A 340 -3.25 2.43 -20.87
CA CYS A 340 -4.69 2.33 -21.07
C CYS A 340 -5.04 0.89 -21.44
N LEU A 341 -5.89 0.26 -20.64
CA LEU A 341 -6.41 -1.08 -20.93
C LEU A 341 -7.66 -0.97 -21.82
N GLY A 342 -7.73 -1.83 -22.82
CA GLY A 342 -8.89 -1.92 -23.73
C GLY A 342 -10.15 -2.48 -23.05
N ALA A 343 -11.20 -2.65 -23.85
CA ALA A 343 -12.41 -3.37 -23.43
C ALA A 343 -12.04 -4.82 -23.08
N GLY A 344 -12.56 -5.35 -21.96
CA GLY A 344 -12.27 -6.70 -21.48
C GLY A 344 -11.11 -6.79 -20.48
N ALA A 345 -10.67 -5.68 -19.90
CA ALA A 345 -9.66 -5.66 -18.84
C ALA A 345 -10.06 -6.48 -17.59
N PHE A 346 -11.37 -6.69 -17.37
CA PHE A 346 -11.92 -7.50 -16.30
C PHE A 346 -12.80 -8.62 -16.88
N GLU A 347 -12.46 -9.87 -16.65
CA GLU A 347 -13.18 -11.05 -17.18
C GLU A 347 -14.60 -11.22 -16.59
N THR A 348 -14.87 -10.64 -15.42
CA THR A 348 -16.07 -10.91 -14.61
C THR A 348 -17.12 -9.80 -14.58
N ILE A 349 -16.88 -8.65 -15.20
CA ILE A 349 -17.83 -7.54 -15.19
C ILE A 349 -18.69 -7.61 -16.46
N SER A 350 -19.86 -8.27 -16.34
CA SER A 350 -20.87 -8.30 -17.40
C SER A 350 -21.60 -6.95 -17.45
N GLY A 351 -21.55 -6.28 -18.61
CA GLY A 351 -22.55 -5.26 -19.03
C GLY A 351 -22.05 -3.84 -19.19
N GLU A 352 -21.22 -3.26 -18.34
CA GLU A 352 -20.58 -1.96 -18.58
C GLU A 352 -19.08 -2.12 -18.63
N VAL A 353 -18.50 -1.80 -19.76
CA VAL A 353 -17.05 -1.87 -19.98
C VAL A 353 -16.38 -0.77 -19.18
N VAL A 354 -15.97 -1.07 -17.96
CA VAL A 354 -15.08 -0.19 -17.20
C VAL A 354 -13.72 -0.23 -17.88
N LYS A 355 -13.37 0.84 -18.59
CA LYS A 355 -12.03 1.01 -19.13
C LYS A 355 -11.10 1.40 -17.99
N ALA A 356 -10.17 0.53 -17.64
CA ALA A 356 -9.17 0.78 -16.61
C ALA A 356 -7.87 1.34 -17.20
N ILE A 357 -7.12 2.02 -16.36
CA ILE A 357 -5.74 2.43 -16.61
C ILE A 357 -4.84 1.89 -15.50
N LEU A 358 -3.60 1.62 -15.88
CA LEU A 358 -2.49 1.39 -14.95
C LEU A 358 -1.64 2.66 -14.96
N ILE A 359 -1.36 3.21 -13.81
CA ILE A 359 -0.62 4.46 -13.63
C ILE A 359 0.50 4.25 -12.61
#